data_0da760b077a3c96787035e612bae516a
#
_entry.id   0da760b077a3c96787035e612bae516a
#
_cell.length_a   1.000
_cell.length_b   1.000
_cell.length_c   1.000
_cell.angle_alpha   90.00
_cell.angle_beta   90.00
_cell.angle_gamma   90.00
#
_symmetry.space_group_name_H-M   'P 1'
#
loop_
_entity.id
_entity.type
_entity.pdbx_description
1 polymer ?
#
loop_
_entity_poly.entity_id
_entity_poly.type
_entity_poly.pdbx_seq_one_letter_code
_entity_poly.pdbx_strand_id
1 'polypeptide(L)'
;MKTYSKRSCMVTLIRFFKSMLNRNLALALALSVPIVSSASDIGKLFATPEAAAAALLTAAKAEDTNAFRVIFGPVGVEIENPDRVQAANELRAFNAAANQNQRLVHKSDNEYVLEIGDNSWPFPVPIAKRNGQWFFDTEAGKEEILNRHIGKNELATLEAVRAYVEAQRDYASKDRDGDEVLEFAQKFNSSAGMKDGLYWPLDLDGEVSPLGPLVAEAQETGYGRKLRQENAEPNPFHGYYFKILTRQGKSAPGGSYDYIINGNMIGGFALVAWPAEYGESGIMTFIVNQQGRVYQKNLGPKTAKVAAAMKEYNPDNTWEISRE
;
A
#
# COMPACT_ATOMS: atom_id res chain seq x y z
N MET A 1 19.75 18.62 -13.99
CA MET A 1 18.31 18.44 -14.33
C MET A 1 18.15 17.13 -15.08
N LYS A 2 17.85 16.05 -14.40
CA LYS A 2 17.52 14.75 -15.02
C LYS A 2 16.05 14.46 -14.72
N THR A 3 15.25 14.50 -15.76
CA THR A 3 13.84 14.16 -15.74
C THR A 3 13.70 12.66 -15.50
N TYR A 4 13.27 12.27 -14.30
CA TYR A 4 12.88 10.89 -14.01
C TYR A 4 11.56 10.58 -14.72
N SER A 5 11.63 9.65 -15.67
CA SER A 5 10.51 9.18 -16.48
C SER A 5 9.57 8.33 -15.61
N LYS A 6 8.31 8.75 -15.50
CA LYS A 6 7.17 8.05 -14.84
C LYS A 6 6.81 6.67 -15.45
N ARG A 7 7.67 6.07 -16.28
CA ARG A 7 7.39 4.82 -17.01
C ARG A 7 7.72 3.53 -16.26
N SER A 8 8.36 3.57 -15.08
CA SER A 8 8.91 2.36 -14.45
C SER A 8 7.95 1.59 -13.54
N CYS A 9 6.94 2.22 -12.96
CA CYS A 9 6.13 1.58 -11.90
C CYS A 9 5.10 0.54 -12.39
N MET A 10 4.69 0.59 -13.67
CA MET A 10 3.60 -0.25 -14.19
C MET A 10 4.06 -1.57 -14.84
N VAL A 11 5.33 -1.69 -15.24
CA VAL A 11 5.86 -2.86 -15.97
C VAL A 11 6.24 -4.01 -15.03
N THR A 12 6.51 -3.76 -13.76
CA THR A 12 6.98 -4.75 -12.81
C THR A 12 5.87 -5.66 -12.27
N LEU A 13 4.61 -5.19 -12.26
CA LEU A 13 3.46 -5.97 -11.79
C LEU A 13 3.14 -7.21 -12.67
N ILE A 14 3.51 -7.20 -13.94
CA ILE A 14 3.16 -8.27 -14.90
C ILE A 14 4.05 -9.51 -14.76
N ARG A 15 5.24 -9.40 -14.18
CA ARG A 15 6.18 -10.53 -14.08
C ARG A 15 5.97 -11.44 -12.87
N PHE A 16 5.28 -10.98 -11.82
CA PHE A 16 5.11 -11.76 -10.58
C PHE A 16 4.04 -12.86 -10.66
N PHE A 17 3.06 -12.74 -11.56
CA PHE A 17 1.93 -13.69 -11.65
C PHE A 17 2.23 -14.98 -12.44
N LYS A 18 3.36 -15.09 -13.15
CA LYS A 18 3.67 -16.29 -13.97
C LYS A 18 4.31 -17.47 -13.21
N SER A 19 4.71 -17.29 -11.95
CA SER A 19 5.51 -18.31 -11.24
C SER A 19 4.73 -19.24 -10.30
N MET A 20 3.46 -18.99 -10.00
CA MET A 20 2.70 -19.80 -9.03
C MET A 20 1.62 -20.74 -9.60
N LEU A 21 1.49 -20.84 -10.92
CA LEU A 21 0.47 -21.69 -11.54
C LEU A 21 1.05 -23.01 -12.04
N ASN A 22 1.66 -23.80 -11.18
CA ASN A 22 1.89 -25.22 -11.46
C ASN A 22 2.11 -26.00 -10.15
N ARG A 23 1.04 -26.56 -9.59
CA ARG A 23 1.02 -27.92 -8.99
C ARG A 23 -0.31 -28.21 -8.30
N ASN A 24 -0.82 -29.38 -8.69
CA ASN A 24 -1.83 -30.24 -8.05
C ASN A 24 -3.27 -30.09 -8.55
N LEU A 25 -3.49 -30.82 -9.64
CA LEU A 25 -4.78 -31.35 -10.06
C LEU A 25 -5.21 -32.46 -9.07
N ALA A 26 -6.11 -32.17 -8.14
CA ALA A 26 -6.84 -33.16 -7.38
C ALA A 26 -8.29 -33.12 -7.85
N LEU A 27 -8.71 -34.20 -8.52
CA LEU A 27 -10.05 -34.43 -9.03
C LEU A 27 -11.00 -34.65 -7.83
N ALA A 28 -11.76 -33.63 -7.43
CA ALA A 28 -12.86 -33.77 -6.50
C ALA A 28 -14.18 -33.63 -7.28
N LEU A 29 -14.90 -34.74 -7.35
CA LEU A 29 -16.26 -34.81 -7.88
C LEU A 29 -17.19 -34.04 -6.94
N ALA A 30 -17.47 -32.78 -7.22
CA ALA A 30 -18.40 -31.96 -6.45
C ALA A 30 -19.81 -32.12 -7.01
N LEU A 31 -20.68 -32.71 -6.20
CA LEU A 31 -22.12 -32.64 -6.36
C LEU A 31 -22.55 -31.16 -6.44
N SER A 32 -22.98 -30.74 -7.60
CA SER A 32 -23.54 -29.40 -7.82
C SER A 32 -24.90 -29.29 -7.10
N VAL A 33 -24.87 -28.81 -5.86
CA VAL A 33 -26.06 -28.22 -5.24
C VAL A 33 -26.24 -26.85 -5.88
N PRO A 34 -27.38 -26.52 -6.50
CA PRO A 34 -27.64 -25.18 -6.97
C PRO A 34 -27.76 -24.29 -5.75
N ILE A 35 -26.73 -23.45 -5.52
CA ILE A 35 -26.85 -22.34 -4.59
C ILE A 35 -27.83 -21.38 -5.23
N VAL A 36 -29.05 -21.38 -4.76
CA VAL A 36 -30.03 -20.32 -5.04
C VAL A 36 -29.55 -19.09 -4.27
N SER A 37 -28.63 -18.34 -4.87
CA SER A 37 -28.25 -17.02 -4.37
C SER A 37 -29.49 -16.13 -4.49
N SER A 38 -29.98 -15.62 -3.39
CA SER A 38 -31.11 -14.69 -3.34
C SER A 38 -30.79 -13.48 -4.22
N ALA A 39 -31.81 -12.98 -4.96
CA ALA A 39 -31.68 -11.81 -5.83
C ALA A 39 -31.25 -10.52 -5.10
N SER A 40 -31.08 -10.55 -3.77
CA SER A 40 -30.64 -9.46 -2.91
C SER A 40 -29.10 -9.24 -2.91
N ASP A 41 -28.30 -10.21 -3.40
CA ASP A 41 -26.84 -10.15 -3.32
C ASP A 41 -26.20 -9.56 -4.60
N ILE A 42 -27.02 -9.26 -5.61
CA ILE A 42 -26.57 -8.73 -6.90
C ILE A 42 -26.87 -7.24 -6.96
N GLY A 43 -25.95 -6.46 -7.49
CA GLY A 43 -26.15 -5.06 -7.79
C GLY A 43 -27.15 -4.82 -8.94
N LYS A 44 -27.15 -3.62 -9.49
CA LYS A 44 -28.04 -3.20 -10.58
C LYS A 44 -27.89 -4.09 -11.80
N LEU A 45 -29.05 -4.50 -12.38
CA LEU A 45 -29.13 -5.25 -13.62
C LEU A 45 -29.25 -4.32 -14.83
N PHE A 46 -28.56 -4.70 -15.92
CA PHE A 46 -28.50 -3.93 -17.17
C PHE A 46 -28.91 -4.79 -18.37
N ALA A 47 -29.45 -4.15 -19.41
CA ALA A 47 -29.84 -4.85 -20.63
C ALA A 47 -28.63 -5.31 -21.46
N THR A 48 -27.53 -4.56 -21.43
CA THR A 48 -26.32 -4.85 -22.21
C THR A 48 -25.06 -4.57 -21.36
N PRO A 49 -23.91 -5.17 -21.69
CA PRO A 49 -22.65 -4.88 -21.00
C PRO A 49 -22.18 -3.43 -21.20
N GLU A 50 -22.52 -2.82 -22.36
CA GLU A 50 -22.22 -1.41 -22.62
C GLU A 50 -23.00 -0.49 -21.67
N ALA A 51 -24.27 -0.82 -21.40
CA ALA A 51 -25.09 -0.06 -20.44
C ALA A 51 -24.53 -0.16 -19.01
N ALA A 52 -23.99 -1.31 -18.63
CA ALA A 52 -23.31 -1.48 -17.35
C ALA A 52 -22.04 -0.61 -17.27
N ALA A 53 -21.17 -0.69 -18.28
CA ALA A 53 -19.94 0.12 -18.35
C ALA A 53 -20.26 1.62 -18.34
N ALA A 54 -21.23 2.07 -19.13
CA ALA A 54 -21.64 3.48 -19.16
C ALA A 54 -22.16 3.98 -17.81
N ALA A 55 -22.91 3.14 -17.07
CA ALA A 55 -23.39 3.49 -15.74
C ALA A 55 -22.23 3.67 -14.75
N LEU A 56 -21.23 2.76 -14.75
CA LEU A 56 -20.04 2.87 -13.94
C LEU A 56 -19.25 4.16 -14.24
N LEU A 57 -18.99 4.43 -15.51
CA LEU A 57 -18.25 5.60 -15.95
C LEU A 57 -18.97 6.92 -15.59
N THR A 58 -20.30 6.93 -15.68
CA THR A 58 -21.12 8.07 -15.27
C THR A 58 -21.04 8.31 -13.76
N ALA A 59 -21.17 7.25 -12.96
CA ALA A 59 -21.05 7.32 -11.51
C ALA A 59 -19.63 7.79 -11.08
N ALA A 60 -18.60 7.28 -11.74
CA ALA A 60 -17.22 7.66 -11.47
C ALA A 60 -16.96 9.13 -11.77
N LYS A 61 -17.43 9.64 -12.91
CA LYS A 61 -17.28 11.05 -13.31
C LYS A 61 -18.03 11.99 -12.38
N ALA A 62 -19.19 11.56 -11.84
CA ALA A 62 -19.98 12.32 -10.90
C ALA A 62 -19.51 12.15 -9.43
N GLU A 63 -18.54 11.27 -9.17
CA GLU A 63 -18.08 10.88 -7.83
C GLU A 63 -19.27 10.42 -6.93
N ASP A 64 -20.27 9.78 -7.55
CA ASP A 64 -21.53 9.40 -6.89
C ASP A 64 -21.38 8.06 -6.15
N THR A 65 -21.08 8.14 -4.86
CA THR A 65 -20.95 6.96 -3.98
C THR A 65 -22.24 6.13 -3.90
N ASN A 66 -23.42 6.78 -3.96
CA ASN A 66 -24.69 6.06 -3.92
C ASN A 66 -24.91 5.27 -5.21
N ALA A 67 -24.55 5.85 -6.36
CA ALA A 67 -24.61 5.14 -7.63
C ALA A 67 -23.69 3.91 -7.64
N PHE A 68 -22.47 3.99 -7.07
CA PHE A 68 -21.59 2.84 -6.91
C PHE A 68 -22.22 1.73 -6.06
N ARG A 69 -22.82 2.09 -4.91
CA ARG A 69 -23.51 1.09 -4.05
C ARG A 69 -24.67 0.41 -4.77
N VAL A 70 -25.40 1.14 -5.60
CA VAL A 70 -26.47 0.56 -6.42
C VAL A 70 -25.89 -0.36 -7.50
N ILE A 71 -24.82 0.04 -8.18
CA ILE A 71 -24.18 -0.72 -9.26
C ILE A 71 -23.58 -2.03 -8.74
N PHE A 72 -22.80 -1.97 -7.65
CA PHE A 72 -22.08 -3.12 -7.11
C PHE A 72 -22.89 -3.94 -6.10
N GLY A 73 -24.03 -3.43 -5.64
CA GLY A 73 -24.88 -4.11 -4.66
C GLY A 73 -24.27 -4.13 -3.25
N PRO A 74 -24.82 -4.97 -2.35
CA PRO A 74 -24.41 -5.03 -0.94
C PRO A 74 -22.93 -5.36 -0.74
N VAL A 75 -22.36 -6.25 -1.56
CA VAL A 75 -20.94 -6.62 -1.54
C VAL A 75 -20.05 -5.44 -1.90
N GLY A 76 -20.57 -4.44 -2.63
CA GLY A 76 -19.84 -3.22 -2.97
C GLY A 76 -19.29 -2.47 -1.75
N VAL A 77 -19.94 -2.57 -0.61
CA VAL A 77 -19.48 -1.95 0.65
C VAL A 77 -18.20 -2.62 1.16
N GLU A 78 -18.03 -3.92 0.94
CA GLU A 78 -16.87 -4.69 1.39
C GLU A 78 -15.62 -4.44 0.56
N ILE A 79 -15.79 -3.88 -0.65
CA ILE A 79 -14.67 -3.52 -1.54
C ILE A 79 -14.35 -2.02 -1.52
N GLU A 80 -15.08 -1.22 -0.73
CA GLU A 80 -14.73 0.19 -0.53
C GLU A 80 -13.36 0.30 0.15
N ASN A 81 -12.47 1.12 -0.41
CA ASN A 81 -11.18 1.39 0.22
C ASN A 81 -11.40 2.16 1.54
N PRO A 82 -10.98 1.63 2.70
CA PRO A 82 -11.15 2.29 3.99
C PRO A 82 -10.35 3.60 4.10
N ASP A 83 -9.24 3.72 3.38
CA ASP A 83 -8.49 4.96 3.27
C ASP A 83 -9.16 5.91 2.27
N ARG A 84 -9.91 6.89 2.79
CA ARG A 84 -10.64 7.87 1.98
C ARG A 84 -9.75 8.74 1.10
N VAL A 85 -8.50 8.98 1.51
CA VAL A 85 -7.55 9.75 0.71
C VAL A 85 -7.12 8.94 -0.50
N GLN A 86 -6.77 7.69 -0.27
CA GLN A 86 -6.41 6.76 -1.32
C GLN A 86 -7.60 6.50 -2.26
N ALA A 87 -8.80 6.28 -1.73
CA ALA A 87 -10.02 6.10 -2.53
C ALA A 87 -10.27 7.28 -3.49
N ALA A 88 -10.13 8.52 -3.01
CA ALA A 88 -10.28 9.71 -3.83
C ALA A 88 -9.19 9.81 -4.92
N ASN A 89 -7.94 9.45 -4.59
CA ASN A 89 -6.84 9.43 -5.56
C ASN A 89 -7.05 8.36 -6.64
N GLU A 90 -7.52 7.19 -6.25
CA GLU A 90 -7.84 6.07 -7.16
C GLU A 90 -8.99 6.41 -8.10
N LEU A 91 -10.04 7.05 -7.60
CA LEU A 91 -11.16 7.50 -8.42
C LEU A 91 -10.75 8.56 -9.44
N ARG A 92 -9.89 9.51 -9.04
CA ARG A 92 -9.32 10.49 -9.99
C ARG A 92 -8.45 9.83 -11.07
N ALA A 93 -7.60 8.88 -10.68
CA ALA A 93 -6.77 8.13 -11.62
C ALA A 93 -7.61 7.27 -12.57
N PHE A 94 -8.67 6.62 -12.06
CA PHE A 94 -9.64 5.88 -12.88
C PHE A 94 -10.30 6.80 -13.91
N ASN A 95 -10.83 7.96 -13.49
CA ASN A 95 -11.47 8.94 -14.38
C ASN A 95 -10.50 9.45 -15.45
N ALA A 96 -9.24 9.75 -15.07
CA ALA A 96 -8.23 10.19 -16.02
C ALA A 96 -7.92 9.11 -17.07
N ALA A 97 -7.77 7.86 -16.66
CA ALA A 97 -7.53 6.73 -17.56
C ALA A 97 -8.74 6.45 -18.47
N ALA A 98 -9.96 6.45 -17.90
CA ALA A 98 -11.19 6.24 -18.68
C ALA A 98 -11.44 7.33 -19.75
N ASN A 99 -10.99 8.56 -19.49
CA ASN A 99 -11.05 9.65 -20.48
C ASN A 99 -10.03 9.50 -21.62
N GLN A 100 -8.93 8.77 -21.40
CA GLN A 100 -7.94 8.48 -22.46
C GLN A 100 -8.44 7.39 -23.39
N ASN A 101 -8.85 6.27 -22.82
CA ASN A 101 -9.37 5.13 -23.58
C ASN A 101 -10.27 4.27 -22.71
N GLN A 102 -11.28 3.65 -23.32
CA GLN A 102 -12.17 2.69 -22.68
C GLN A 102 -12.62 1.63 -23.69
N ARG A 103 -12.54 0.37 -23.32
CA ARG A 103 -12.89 -0.74 -24.19
C ARG A 103 -13.54 -1.86 -23.40
N LEU A 104 -14.63 -2.41 -23.90
CA LEU A 104 -15.19 -3.67 -23.43
C LEU A 104 -14.53 -4.85 -24.17
N VAL A 105 -13.91 -5.72 -23.39
CA VAL A 105 -13.24 -6.94 -23.89
C VAL A 105 -14.15 -8.13 -23.62
N HIS A 106 -14.58 -8.79 -24.68
CA HIS A 106 -15.35 -10.04 -24.62
C HIS A 106 -14.44 -11.17 -24.11
N LYS A 107 -14.80 -11.80 -23.00
CA LYS A 107 -14.10 -12.97 -22.44
C LYS A 107 -14.85 -14.27 -22.74
N SER A 108 -16.17 -14.25 -22.66
CA SER A 108 -17.07 -15.35 -23.01
C SER A 108 -18.47 -14.82 -23.30
N ASP A 109 -19.40 -15.70 -23.70
CA ASP A 109 -20.82 -15.35 -23.95
C ASP A 109 -21.53 -14.74 -22.71
N ASN A 110 -20.93 -14.92 -21.53
CA ASN A 110 -21.49 -14.48 -20.26
C ASN A 110 -20.58 -13.53 -19.50
N GLU A 111 -19.48 -13.03 -20.11
CA GLU A 111 -18.51 -12.22 -19.39
C GLU A 111 -17.82 -11.20 -20.30
N TYR A 112 -17.77 -9.95 -19.81
CA TYR A 112 -16.97 -8.86 -20.35
C TYR A 112 -16.11 -8.24 -19.26
N VAL A 113 -14.96 -7.70 -19.67
CA VAL A 113 -14.08 -6.90 -18.79
C VAL A 113 -13.95 -5.52 -19.40
N LEU A 114 -14.16 -4.48 -18.59
CA LEU A 114 -13.88 -3.10 -18.98
C LEU A 114 -12.37 -2.85 -18.85
N GLU A 115 -11.70 -2.49 -19.94
CA GLU A 115 -10.32 -2.00 -19.93
C GLU A 115 -10.31 -0.48 -20.12
N ILE A 116 -9.46 0.22 -19.36
CA ILE A 116 -9.32 1.69 -19.43
C ILE A 116 -7.87 2.12 -19.59
N GLY A 117 -7.69 3.33 -20.14
CA GLY A 117 -6.39 3.94 -20.38
C GLY A 117 -5.61 3.31 -21.53
N ASP A 118 -4.53 3.98 -21.94
CA ASP A 118 -3.68 3.53 -23.04
C ASP A 118 -2.96 2.21 -22.74
N ASN A 119 -2.81 1.87 -21.45
CA ASN A 119 -2.21 0.61 -21.02
C ASN A 119 -3.22 -0.55 -20.93
N SER A 120 -4.46 -0.34 -21.37
CA SER A 120 -5.53 -1.36 -21.32
C SER A 120 -5.68 -1.97 -19.92
N TRP A 121 -5.69 -1.13 -18.88
CA TRP A 121 -5.82 -1.61 -17.50
C TRP A 121 -7.19 -2.24 -17.26
N PRO A 122 -7.25 -3.55 -16.90
CA PRO A 122 -8.51 -4.24 -16.73
C PRO A 122 -9.16 -3.83 -15.41
N PHE A 123 -10.43 -3.38 -15.47
CA PHE A 123 -11.23 -3.14 -14.29
C PHE A 123 -11.44 -4.46 -13.52
N PRO A 124 -11.23 -4.49 -12.19
CA PRO A 124 -11.17 -5.74 -11.44
C PRO A 124 -12.50 -6.47 -11.30
N VAL A 125 -13.63 -5.75 -11.39
CA VAL A 125 -14.96 -6.35 -11.30
C VAL A 125 -15.48 -6.66 -12.71
N PRO A 126 -15.64 -7.95 -13.10
CA PRO A 126 -16.13 -8.31 -14.40
C PRO A 126 -17.63 -7.97 -14.55
N ILE A 127 -18.07 -7.77 -15.78
CA ILE A 127 -19.48 -7.64 -16.15
C ILE A 127 -19.96 -9.02 -16.58
N ALA A 128 -20.77 -9.66 -15.74
CA ALA A 128 -21.29 -11.01 -15.94
C ALA A 128 -22.75 -11.01 -16.37
N LYS A 129 -23.20 -12.12 -17.00
CA LYS A 129 -24.56 -12.31 -17.46
C LYS A 129 -25.28 -13.38 -16.65
N ARG A 130 -26.46 -13.05 -16.14
CA ARG A 130 -27.37 -14.00 -15.44
C ARG A 130 -28.79 -13.78 -15.90
N ASN A 131 -29.48 -14.84 -16.29
CA ASN A 131 -30.89 -14.80 -16.72
C ASN A 131 -31.16 -13.76 -17.84
N GLY A 132 -30.21 -13.61 -18.77
CA GLY A 132 -30.34 -12.68 -19.89
C GLY A 132 -29.99 -11.22 -19.58
N GLN A 133 -29.70 -10.87 -18.34
CA GLN A 133 -29.32 -9.52 -17.90
C GLN A 133 -27.84 -9.47 -17.45
N TRP A 134 -27.23 -8.30 -17.53
CA TRP A 134 -25.85 -8.05 -17.18
C TRP A 134 -25.74 -7.33 -15.84
N PHE A 135 -24.68 -7.60 -15.09
CA PHE A 135 -24.40 -6.99 -13.79
C PHE A 135 -22.90 -7.01 -13.52
N PHE A 136 -22.41 -6.17 -12.61
CA PHE A 136 -21.04 -6.29 -12.10
C PHE A 136 -20.98 -7.43 -11.08
N ASP A 137 -20.16 -8.44 -11.36
CA ASP A 137 -19.92 -9.55 -10.45
C ASP A 137 -18.91 -9.13 -9.37
N THR A 138 -19.44 -8.45 -8.36
CA THR A 138 -18.65 -7.86 -7.28
C THR A 138 -17.95 -8.92 -6.44
N GLU A 139 -18.57 -10.09 -6.25
CA GLU A 139 -17.92 -11.20 -5.55
C GLU A 139 -16.68 -11.70 -6.29
N ALA A 140 -16.78 -11.89 -7.61
CA ALA A 140 -15.62 -12.29 -8.42
C ALA A 140 -14.51 -11.22 -8.41
N GLY A 141 -14.88 -9.93 -8.31
CA GLY A 141 -13.92 -8.83 -8.27
C GLY A 141 -13.29 -8.58 -6.91
N LYS A 142 -13.88 -9.04 -5.83
CA LYS A 142 -13.49 -8.73 -4.45
C LYS A 142 -12.05 -9.12 -4.12
N GLU A 143 -11.68 -10.34 -4.40
CA GLU A 143 -10.32 -10.85 -4.14
C GLU A 143 -9.27 -10.09 -4.96
N GLU A 144 -9.56 -9.80 -6.21
CA GLU A 144 -8.66 -9.05 -7.09
C GLU A 144 -8.45 -7.60 -6.62
N ILE A 145 -9.52 -6.92 -6.17
CA ILE A 145 -9.45 -5.57 -5.61
C ILE A 145 -8.57 -5.57 -4.36
N LEU A 146 -8.82 -6.50 -3.44
CA LEU A 146 -8.06 -6.62 -2.21
C LEU A 146 -6.58 -6.89 -2.48
N ASN A 147 -6.27 -7.83 -3.37
CA ASN A 147 -4.89 -8.15 -3.74
C ASN A 147 -4.15 -6.96 -4.38
N ARG A 148 -4.84 -6.19 -5.23
CA ARG A 148 -4.26 -4.97 -5.82
C ARG A 148 -4.03 -3.88 -4.78
N HIS A 149 -4.96 -3.72 -3.85
CA HIS A 149 -4.84 -2.75 -2.75
C HIS A 149 -3.64 -3.09 -1.85
N ILE A 150 -3.55 -4.33 -1.40
CA ILE A 150 -2.42 -4.85 -0.61
C ILE A 150 -1.10 -4.64 -1.36
N GLY A 151 -1.01 -5.08 -2.61
CA GLY A 151 0.21 -4.94 -3.40
C GLY A 151 0.67 -3.50 -3.57
N LYS A 152 -0.26 -2.56 -3.77
CA LYS A 152 0.03 -1.12 -3.87
C LYS A 152 0.59 -0.57 -2.56
N ASN A 153 -0.03 -0.92 -1.43
CA ASN A 153 0.41 -0.49 -0.11
C ASN A 153 1.81 -1.04 0.22
N GLU A 154 2.07 -2.31 -0.09
CA GLU A 154 3.37 -2.94 0.14
C GLU A 154 4.48 -2.28 -0.68
N LEU A 155 4.22 -1.97 -1.96
CA LEU A 155 5.18 -1.26 -2.81
C LEU A 155 5.48 0.15 -2.30
N ALA A 156 4.45 0.92 -1.93
CA ALA A 156 4.62 2.25 -1.34
C ALA A 156 5.38 2.19 0.00
N THR A 157 5.14 1.14 0.79
CA THR A 157 5.87 0.90 2.04
C THR A 157 7.35 0.62 1.79
N LEU A 158 7.69 -0.17 0.77
CA LEU A 158 9.08 -0.42 0.38
C LEU A 158 9.80 0.88 -0.05
N GLU A 159 9.11 1.76 -0.79
CA GLU A 159 9.63 3.09 -1.15
C GLU A 159 9.86 3.95 0.10
N ALA A 160 8.92 3.97 1.05
CA ALA A 160 9.07 4.70 2.31
C ALA A 160 10.21 4.15 3.18
N VAL A 161 10.38 2.83 3.25
CA VAL A 161 11.48 2.17 3.96
C VAL A 161 12.84 2.54 3.37
N ARG A 162 12.97 2.66 2.05
CA ARG A 162 14.20 3.11 1.39
C ARG A 162 14.46 4.59 1.64
N ALA A 163 13.42 5.42 1.52
CA ALA A 163 13.52 6.84 1.84
C ALA A 163 13.96 7.08 3.29
N TYR A 164 13.51 6.26 4.23
CA TYR A 164 13.99 6.28 5.62
C TYR A 164 15.48 6.02 5.73
N VAL A 165 16.03 5.02 5.01
CA VAL A 165 17.47 4.72 5.03
C VAL A 165 18.28 5.89 4.52
N GLU A 166 17.87 6.51 3.42
CA GLU A 166 18.56 7.69 2.87
C GLU A 166 18.43 8.90 3.80
N ALA A 167 17.25 9.10 4.40
CA ALA A 167 17.04 10.18 5.36
C ALA A 167 17.92 10.03 6.61
N GLN A 168 18.14 8.83 7.11
CA GLN A 168 19.05 8.56 8.22
C GLN A 168 20.52 8.88 7.86
N ARG A 169 20.93 8.53 6.66
CA ARG A 169 22.28 8.85 6.16
C ARG A 169 22.49 10.35 5.99
N ASP A 170 21.49 11.04 5.46
CA ASP A 170 21.53 12.51 5.35
C ASP A 170 21.54 13.15 6.74
N TYR A 171 20.72 12.68 7.68
CA TYR A 171 20.69 13.18 9.05
C TYR A 171 22.08 13.08 9.71
N ALA A 172 22.73 11.92 9.63
CA ALA A 172 24.03 11.67 10.23
C ALA A 172 25.21 12.34 9.50
N SER A 173 24.97 13.02 8.37
CA SER A 173 26.03 13.73 7.65
C SER A 173 26.47 15.05 8.32
N LYS A 174 25.70 15.54 9.30
CA LYS A 174 25.94 16.79 10.04
C LYS A 174 25.55 16.58 11.50
N ASP A 175 26.18 17.31 12.39
CA ASP A 175 25.69 17.52 13.75
C ASP A 175 24.43 18.42 13.67
N ARG A 176 23.27 17.89 14.04
CA ARG A 176 21.99 18.58 13.88
C ARG A 176 21.37 19.04 15.19
N ASP A 177 21.79 18.51 16.31
CA ASP A 177 21.33 18.89 17.64
C ASP A 177 22.38 19.68 18.46
N GLY A 178 23.60 19.79 17.93
CA GLY A 178 24.63 20.68 18.46
C GLY A 178 25.43 20.09 19.64
N ASP A 179 25.50 18.76 19.72
CA ASP A 179 26.24 18.04 20.77
C ASP A 179 27.67 17.62 20.33
N GLU A 180 28.10 18.04 19.11
CA GLU A 180 29.37 17.71 18.48
C GLU A 180 29.53 16.22 18.09
N VAL A 181 28.43 15.46 18.02
CA VAL A 181 28.40 14.05 17.60
C VAL A 181 27.61 13.89 16.30
N LEU A 182 28.18 13.14 15.34
CA LEU A 182 27.45 12.71 14.17
C LEU A 182 26.66 11.43 14.52
N GLU A 183 25.35 11.53 14.56
CA GLU A 183 24.47 10.44 14.94
C GLU A 183 23.27 10.26 13.99
N PHE A 184 22.60 9.15 14.08
CA PHE A 184 21.32 8.89 13.40
C PHE A 184 20.14 9.37 14.25
N ALA A 185 19.08 9.81 13.59
CA ALA A 185 17.88 10.30 14.28
C ALA A 185 17.15 9.16 15.01
N GLN A 186 16.79 9.43 16.26
CA GLN A 186 16.03 8.50 17.11
C GLN A 186 14.51 8.68 16.96
N LYS A 187 14.06 9.71 16.23
CA LYS A 187 12.65 10.10 16.04
C LYS A 187 12.36 10.36 14.56
N PHE A 188 11.11 10.17 14.17
CA PHE A 188 10.63 10.66 12.86
C PHE A 188 10.45 12.17 12.88
N ASN A 189 9.63 12.68 13.82
CA ASN A 189 9.38 14.11 13.94
C ASN A 189 10.31 14.71 14.99
N SER A 190 10.90 15.84 14.67
CA SER A 190 11.66 16.64 15.61
C SER A 190 10.76 17.26 16.68
N SER A 191 11.32 17.47 17.86
CA SER A 191 10.70 18.29 18.91
C SER A 191 10.52 19.72 18.41
N ALA A 192 9.52 20.45 18.93
CA ALA A 192 9.23 21.80 18.50
C ALA A 192 10.46 22.72 18.63
N GLY A 193 10.87 23.35 17.54
CA GLY A 193 12.03 24.24 17.51
C GLY A 193 13.40 23.54 17.49
N MET A 194 13.43 22.20 17.35
CA MET A 194 14.68 21.41 17.31
C MET A 194 14.81 20.64 16.00
N LYS A 195 16.00 20.07 15.77
CA LYS A 195 16.29 19.19 14.64
C LYS A 195 16.73 17.79 15.12
N ASP A 196 16.10 17.28 16.19
CA ASP A 196 16.39 16.00 16.85
C ASP A 196 15.59 14.80 16.27
N GLY A 197 15.12 14.92 15.03
CA GLY A 197 14.39 13.90 14.29
C GLY A 197 14.56 14.06 12.77
N LEU A 198 14.02 13.16 11.97
CA LEU A 198 14.17 13.14 10.51
C LEU A 198 13.33 14.20 9.79
N TYR A 199 12.34 14.77 10.46
CA TYR A 199 11.46 15.79 9.89
C TYR A 199 11.31 16.98 10.83
N TRP A 200 11.47 18.19 10.29
CA TRP A 200 11.12 19.48 10.88
C TRP A 200 10.55 20.40 9.79
N PRO A 201 9.70 21.38 10.16
CA PRO A 201 9.16 22.36 9.21
C PRO A 201 10.24 23.28 8.62
N LEU A 202 10.04 23.74 7.37
CA LEU A 202 10.95 24.64 6.66
C LEU A 202 11.16 26.02 7.34
N ASP A 203 10.31 26.39 8.30
CA ASP A 203 10.35 27.65 9.04
C ASP A 203 11.48 27.73 10.08
N LEU A 204 12.21 26.64 10.33
CA LEU A 204 13.36 26.57 11.23
C LEU A 204 14.64 27.03 10.60
N ASP A 205 14.88 27.86 9.76
CA ASP A 205 16.12 28.34 9.07
C ASP A 205 16.22 28.02 7.58
N GLY A 206 15.14 27.49 6.98
CA GLY A 206 15.11 27.17 5.55
C GLY A 206 15.83 25.88 5.16
N GLU A 207 16.39 25.12 6.11
CA GLU A 207 16.98 23.80 5.82
C GLU A 207 15.89 22.74 5.62
N VAL A 208 15.94 22.06 4.48
CA VAL A 208 15.05 20.95 4.18
C VAL A 208 15.38 19.75 5.08
N SER A 209 14.41 19.25 5.82
CA SER A 209 14.60 18.07 6.65
C SER A 209 14.78 16.80 5.81
N PRO A 210 15.53 15.79 6.27
CA PRO A 210 15.81 14.56 5.52
C PRO A 210 14.57 13.82 5.02
N LEU A 211 13.47 13.77 5.80
CA LEU A 211 12.18 13.24 5.37
C LEU A 211 11.26 14.29 4.73
N GLY A 212 11.72 15.53 4.58
CA GLY A 212 10.92 16.61 3.96
C GLY A 212 10.31 16.26 2.62
N PRO A 213 11.06 15.66 1.66
CA PRO A 213 10.51 15.23 0.38
C PRO A 213 9.37 14.20 0.50
N LEU A 214 9.52 13.19 1.35
CA LEU A 214 8.47 12.18 1.60
C LEU A 214 7.24 12.80 2.26
N VAL A 215 7.43 13.72 3.21
CA VAL A 215 6.32 14.43 3.86
C VAL A 215 5.62 15.37 2.88
N ALA A 216 6.33 16.03 1.97
CA ALA A 216 5.75 16.87 0.93
C ALA A 216 4.89 16.03 -0.03
N GLU A 217 5.38 14.88 -0.48
CA GLU A 217 4.61 13.93 -1.28
C GLU A 217 3.37 13.42 -0.53
N ALA A 218 3.50 13.08 0.75
CA ALA A 218 2.37 12.72 1.60
C ALA A 218 1.34 13.85 1.69
N GLN A 219 1.77 15.11 1.73
CA GLN A 219 0.87 16.28 1.72
C GLN A 219 0.13 16.45 0.39
N GLU A 220 0.84 16.31 -0.74
CA GLU A 220 0.25 16.38 -2.08
C GLU A 220 -0.78 15.27 -2.30
N THR A 221 -0.52 14.08 -1.78
CA THR A 221 -1.44 12.93 -1.83
C THR A 221 -2.54 12.96 -0.76
N GLY A 222 -2.54 13.97 0.12
CA GLY A 222 -3.61 14.22 1.10
C GLY A 222 -3.38 13.62 2.50
N TYR A 223 -2.28 12.93 2.75
CA TYR A 223 -1.94 12.40 4.08
C TYR A 223 -1.41 13.47 5.05
N GLY A 224 -0.94 14.61 4.55
CA GLY A 224 -0.22 15.62 5.31
C GLY A 224 -0.99 16.34 6.42
N ARG A 225 -2.33 16.34 6.40
CA ARG A 225 -3.13 17.01 7.45
C ARG A 225 -3.04 16.33 8.81
N LYS A 226 -2.71 15.05 8.84
CA LYS A 226 -2.71 14.22 10.06
C LYS A 226 -1.32 14.12 10.71
N LEU A 227 -0.25 14.44 9.99
CA LEU A 227 1.13 14.40 10.50
C LEU A 227 1.46 15.54 11.48
N ARG A 228 0.63 16.56 11.58
CA ARG A 228 0.86 17.78 12.41
C ARG A 228 0.26 17.76 13.82
N GLN A 229 -0.44 16.72 14.23
CA GLN A 229 -1.04 16.68 15.58
C GLN A 229 -0.14 15.89 16.54
N GLU A 230 0.47 16.60 17.49
CA GLU A 230 1.40 16.07 18.51
C GLU A 230 0.83 14.97 19.43
N ASN A 231 -0.50 14.81 19.48
CA ASN A 231 -1.20 13.82 20.33
C ASN A 231 -2.17 12.92 19.56
N ALA A 232 -2.07 12.85 18.22
CA ALA A 232 -2.91 11.97 17.44
C ALA A 232 -2.40 10.51 17.56
N GLU A 233 -3.32 9.57 17.63
CA GLU A 233 -3.02 8.15 17.41
C GLU A 233 -2.19 8.01 16.11
N PRO A 234 -1.16 7.14 16.08
CA PRO A 234 -0.37 6.93 14.88
C PRO A 234 -1.29 6.62 13.69
N ASN A 235 -1.28 7.48 12.67
CA ASN A 235 -2.03 7.19 11.45
C ASN A 235 -1.16 6.34 10.52
N PRO A 236 -1.69 5.29 9.92
CA PRO A 236 -0.97 4.51 8.93
C PRO A 236 -0.67 5.37 7.69
N PHE A 237 0.53 5.25 7.16
CA PHE A 237 0.93 5.81 5.88
C PHE A 237 0.88 4.71 4.83
N HIS A 238 0.08 4.85 3.78
CA HIS A 238 -0.24 3.80 2.83
C HIS A 238 -0.63 2.47 3.49
N GLY A 239 -1.49 2.55 4.53
CA GLY A 239 -1.96 1.37 5.25
C GLY A 239 -0.94 0.70 6.16
N TYR A 240 0.22 1.33 6.44
CA TYR A 240 1.31 0.78 7.25
C TYR A 240 1.69 1.69 8.42
N TYR A 241 2.05 1.06 9.54
CA TYR A 241 2.73 1.70 10.66
C TYR A 241 4.23 1.50 10.58
N PHE A 242 4.98 2.46 11.11
CA PHE A 242 6.45 2.47 11.11
C PHE A 242 6.99 2.70 12.52
N LYS A 243 8.10 2.02 12.88
CA LYS A 243 8.76 2.17 14.16
C LYS A 243 10.27 2.04 14.02
N ILE A 244 11.01 3.01 14.57
CA ILE A 244 12.46 2.94 14.69
C ILE A 244 12.84 1.88 15.72
N LEU A 245 13.83 1.05 15.38
CA LEU A 245 14.41 0.05 16.26
C LEU A 245 15.81 0.51 16.68
N THR A 246 16.13 0.38 17.95
CA THR A 246 17.32 0.97 18.57
C THR A 246 18.46 -0.01 18.79
N ARG A 247 18.32 -1.25 18.33
CA ARG A 247 19.32 -2.32 18.48
C ARG A 247 19.13 -3.43 17.47
N GLN A 248 20.14 -4.28 17.32
CA GLN A 248 20.02 -5.50 16.53
C GLN A 248 20.27 -6.75 17.39
N GLY A 249 19.69 -7.87 16.92
CA GLY A 249 19.81 -9.17 17.56
C GLY A 249 20.91 -10.03 16.95
N LYS A 250 21.09 -11.20 17.52
CA LYS A 250 22.16 -12.14 17.19
C LYS A 250 22.14 -12.70 15.77
N SER A 251 20.98 -12.72 15.11
CA SER A 251 20.82 -13.22 13.73
C SER A 251 21.12 -12.14 12.69
N ALA A 252 21.24 -10.88 13.12
CA ALA A 252 21.64 -9.80 12.23
C ALA A 252 23.15 -9.88 11.89
N PRO A 253 23.56 -9.43 10.70
CA PRO A 253 24.98 -9.32 10.36
C PRO A 253 25.72 -8.43 11.40
N GLY A 254 26.84 -8.93 11.94
CA GLY A 254 27.60 -8.26 13.00
C GLY A 254 27.19 -8.65 14.43
N GLY A 255 26.13 -9.48 14.60
CA GLY A 255 25.69 -9.95 15.90
C GLY A 255 24.86 -8.94 16.69
N SER A 256 24.66 -9.18 17.98
CA SER A 256 23.80 -8.38 18.86
C SER A 256 24.54 -7.19 19.44
N TYR A 257 24.01 -5.97 19.24
CA TYR A 257 24.48 -4.75 19.91
C TYR A 257 23.41 -3.65 19.88
N ASP A 258 23.54 -2.69 20.78
CA ASP A 258 22.69 -1.51 20.82
C ASP A 258 23.17 -0.46 19.81
N TYR A 259 22.25 0.23 19.17
CA TYR A 259 22.59 1.34 18.26
C TYR A 259 22.80 2.66 19.03
N ILE A 260 22.20 2.79 20.22
CA ILE A 260 22.35 3.95 21.10
C ILE A 260 23.52 3.72 22.06
N ILE A 261 24.51 4.61 22.00
CA ILE A 261 25.71 4.58 22.85
C ILE A 261 25.81 5.95 23.51
N ASN A 262 25.82 5.99 24.84
CA ASN A 262 25.86 7.23 25.63
C ASN A 262 24.75 8.26 25.30
N GLY A 263 23.59 7.78 24.86
CA GLY A 263 22.46 8.64 24.46
C GLY A 263 22.35 8.88 22.95
N ASN A 264 23.44 8.74 22.20
CA ASN A 264 23.53 9.06 20.78
C ASN A 264 23.42 7.79 19.91
N MET A 265 22.62 7.81 18.88
CA MET A 265 22.42 6.66 17.98
C MET A 265 23.57 6.60 16.94
N ILE A 266 24.74 6.14 17.36
CA ILE A 266 25.96 6.08 16.53
C ILE A 266 26.31 4.66 16.07
N GLY A 267 25.74 3.62 16.68
CA GLY A 267 26.05 2.22 16.33
C GLY A 267 25.33 1.74 15.06
N GLY A 268 24.35 2.47 14.58
CA GLY A 268 23.50 2.12 13.44
C GLY A 268 22.04 2.53 13.67
N PHE A 269 21.16 2.10 12.79
CA PHE A 269 19.71 2.32 12.89
C PHE A 269 18.95 1.15 12.27
N ALA A 270 17.69 1.00 12.64
CA ALA A 270 16.79 0.09 11.95
C ALA A 270 15.33 0.56 12.02
N LEU A 271 14.51 -0.03 11.16
CA LEU A 271 13.09 0.25 11.05
C LEU A 271 12.31 -1.07 10.95
N VAL A 272 11.12 -1.10 11.53
CA VAL A 272 10.08 -2.07 11.21
C VAL A 272 8.86 -1.34 10.65
N ALA A 273 8.28 -1.89 9.57
CA ALA A 273 7.02 -1.45 8.97
C ALA A 273 6.05 -2.63 8.93
N TRP A 274 4.80 -2.43 9.36
CA TRP A 274 3.78 -3.48 9.40
C TRP A 274 2.41 -2.94 9.02
N PRO A 275 1.51 -3.79 8.41
CA PRO A 275 0.19 -3.36 8.03
C PRO A 275 -0.66 -2.97 9.24
N ALA A 276 -1.43 -1.89 9.10
CA ALA A 276 -2.40 -1.45 10.10
C ALA A 276 -3.47 -2.52 10.32
N GLU A 277 -3.93 -3.15 9.24
CA GLU A 277 -4.91 -4.22 9.23
C GLU A 277 -4.39 -5.39 8.39
N TYR A 278 -3.95 -6.47 9.07
CA TYR A 278 -3.44 -7.66 8.40
C TYR A 278 -4.50 -8.30 7.51
N GLY A 279 -4.15 -8.54 6.25
CA GLY A 279 -5.05 -9.13 5.26
C GLY A 279 -5.95 -8.12 4.54
N GLU A 280 -5.94 -6.84 4.95
CA GLU A 280 -6.71 -5.76 4.33
C GLU A 280 -5.80 -4.64 3.80
N SER A 281 -4.96 -4.07 4.65
CA SER A 281 -4.00 -3.04 4.24
C SER A 281 -2.66 -3.58 3.80
N GLY A 282 -2.33 -4.83 4.15
CA GLY A 282 -1.10 -5.52 3.79
C GLY A 282 -0.98 -6.90 4.43
N ILE A 283 -0.04 -7.69 3.94
CA ILE A 283 0.32 -9.02 4.44
C ILE A 283 1.70 -9.03 5.08
N MET A 284 2.69 -8.42 4.38
CA MET A 284 4.09 -8.51 4.77
C MET A 284 4.45 -7.47 5.83
N THR A 285 5.33 -7.88 6.74
CA THR A 285 6.05 -6.98 7.65
C THR A 285 7.45 -6.81 7.10
N PHE A 286 7.95 -5.59 7.06
CA PHE A 286 9.27 -5.25 6.55
C PHE A 286 10.18 -4.78 7.66
N ILE A 287 11.46 -5.19 7.60
CA ILE A 287 12.53 -4.65 8.46
C ILE A 287 13.73 -4.26 7.62
N VAL A 288 14.40 -3.19 8.01
CA VAL A 288 15.63 -2.70 7.38
C VAL A 288 16.58 -2.15 8.43
N ASN A 289 17.88 -2.16 8.14
CA ASN A 289 18.90 -1.48 8.96
C ASN A 289 19.79 -0.60 8.07
N GLN A 290 20.86 -0.02 8.63
CA GLN A 290 21.84 0.85 7.97
C GLN A 290 22.49 0.26 6.70
N GLN A 291 22.44 -1.06 6.51
CA GLN A 291 22.91 -1.71 5.29
C GLN A 291 21.95 -1.53 4.09
N GLY A 292 20.71 -1.08 4.35
CA GLY A 292 19.70 -0.82 3.32
C GLY A 292 19.04 -2.06 2.73
N ARG A 293 19.37 -3.28 3.22
CA ARG A 293 18.74 -4.50 2.78
C ARG A 293 17.40 -4.68 3.50
N VAL A 294 16.32 -4.69 2.73
CA VAL A 294 14.97 -4.89 3.26
C VAL A 294 14.68 -6.38 3.35
N TYR A 295 14.25 -6.83 4.52
CA TYR A 295 13.72 -8.16 4.75
C TYR A 295 12.22 -8.09 4.96
N GLN A 296 11.52 -9.14 4.53
CA GLN A 296 10.08 -9.27 4.66
C GLN A 296 9.68 -10.60 5.30
N LYS A 297 8.56 -10.57 6.01
CA LYS A 297 7.97 -11.76 6.61
C LYS A 297 6.47 -11.60 6.82
N ASN A 298 5.72 -12.64 6.48
CA ASN A 298 4.32 -12.75 6.90
C ASN A 298 4.26 -13.22 8.37
N LEU A 299 3.87 -12.32 9.28
CA LEU A 299 3.72 -12.63 10.70
C LEU A 299 2.33 -13.18 11.06
N GLY A 300 1.41 -13.25 10.07
CA GLY A 300 0.06 -13.76 10.23
C GLY A 300 -0.89 -12.81 10.98
N PRO A 301 -2.08 -13.28 11.41
CA PRO A 301 -3.12 -12.43 12.01
C PRO A 301 -2.71 -11.70 13.31
N LYS A 302 -1.57 -12.05 13.90
CA LYS A 302 -1.02 -11.39 15.09
C LYS A 302 0.01 -10.32 14.77
N THR A 303 0.15 -9.93 13.50
CA THR A 303 1.18 -8.99 13.00
C THR A 303 1.27 -7.73 13.83
N ALA A 304 0.18 -7.03 14.07
CA ALA A 304 0.18 -5.77 14.83
C ALA A 304 0.80 -5.93 16.22
N LYS A 305 0.41 -6.99 16.95
CA LYS A 305 0.93 -7.25 18.28
C LYS A 305 2.42 -7.60 18.27
N VAL A 306 2.84 -8.45 17.33
CA VAL A 306 4.23 -8.91 17.21
C VAL A 306 5.15 -7.77 16.79
N ALA A 307 4.78 -7.02 15.74
CA ALA A 307 5.59 -5.93 15.21
C ALA A 307 5.67 -4.74 16.21
N ALA A 308 4.57 -4.34 16.82
CA ALA A 308 4.58 -3.29 17.83
C ALA A 308 5.49 -3.62 19.05
N ALA A 309 5.56 -4.90 19.43
CA ALA A 309 6.43 -5.37 20.51
C ALA A 309 7.90 -5.54 20.10
N MET A 310 8.22 -5.48 18.80
CA MET A 310 9.57 -5.67 18.28
C MET A 310 10.50 -4.55 18.79
N LYS A 311 11.65 -4.91 19.34
CA LYS A 311 12.64 -3.96 19.90
C LYS A 311 13.97 -3.99 19.16
N GLU A 312 14.21 -5.03 18.36
CA GLU A 312 15.47 -5.25 17.69
C GLU A 312 15.29 -5.68 16.21
N TYR A 313 16.19 -5.27 15.38
CA TYR A 313 16.37 -5.78 14.03
C TYR A 313 17.07 -7.14 14.10
N ASN A 314 16.36 -8.21 13.78
CA ASN A 314 16.90 -9.57 13.94
C ASN A 314 16.38 -10.51 12.85
N PRO A 315 16.80 -10.34 11.58
CA PRO A 315 16.38 -11.20 10.48
C PRO A 315 17.02 -12.59 10.59
N ASP A 316 16.28 -13.53 11.15
CA ASP A 316 16.67 -14.95 11.14
C ASP A 316 16.34 -15.62 9.79
N ASN A 317 16.56 -16.92 9.68
CA ASN A 317 16.32 -17.70 8.46
C ASN A 317 14.84 -17.81 8.04
N THR A 318 13.92 -17.25 8.81
CA THR A 318 12.47 -17.18 8.48
C THR A 318 12.08 -15.87 7.80
N TRP A 319 13.02 -14.92 7.70
CA TRP A 319 12.87 -13.68 6.95
C TRP A 319 13.45 -13.84 5.56
N GLU A 320 12.74 -13.34 4.57
CA GLU A 320 13.15 -13.34 3.18
C GLU A 320 13.62 -11.94 2.76
N ILE A 321 14.61 -11.86 1.87
CA ILE A 321 14.99 -10.59 1.26
C ILE A 321 13.84 -10.16 0.35
N SER A 322 13.34 -8.94 0.56
CA SER A 322 12.34 -8.36 -0.34
C SER A 322 12.96 -8.21 -1.73
N ARG A 323 12.35 -8.83 -2.72
CA ARG A 323 12.72 -8.68 -4.13
C ARG A 323 11.96 -7.49 -4.68
N GLU A 324 12.68 -6.61 -5.37
CA GLU A 324 12.09 -5.50 -6.09
C GLU A 324 11.22 -5.99 -7.26
#